data_f7cae7a62790b7a09cdb32a99eeb907e
#
_entry.id   f7cae7a62790b7a09cdb32a99eeb907e
#
_cell.length_a   1.000
_cell.length_b   1.000
_cell.length_c   1.000
_cell.angle_alpha   90.00
_cell.angle_beta   90.00
_cell.angle_gamma   90.00
#
_symmetry.space_group_name_H-M   'P 1'
#
loop_
_entity.id
_entity.type
_entity.pdbx_description
1 polymer ?
#
loop_
_entity_poly.entity_id
_entity_poly.type
_entity_poly.pdbx_seq_one_letter_code
_entity_poly.pdbx_strand_id
1 'polypeptide(L)'
;MTAVAEQTGAWLAEFTRQETTEPWIQALRDAAFERFSKLGFPTTRDEEWRFTNVAPIARASWKTAQVSGRPIPQEALQHLGKHAPENAFSALNTAFLDRIHFVEVPRGQVREEPIEIVYDATGADGQHLAPRTLIVVGPHAHCSMVETYRGTGKYFTNAVTEIVAGDGAVIDHYKIQHESPEAYHVGTLQATLGRSTNFSSHSISLGGALVRNDAGATLSEGTEATLNGLYIADDSQHIDNHTTLDHAKPHGTSHELYKGILDGRAGAVFNGRIIVRKDAQKTDSKQTNKNLVLSNEAVINTKPELQILADDVRCTHGATIGQLDAESMFYLQSRGIPKREARSLLTYAFAQDIIDRIKIQPLRESLERMLFEKFRSVKP
;
A
#
# COMPACT_ATOMS: atom_id res chain seq x y z
N MET A 1 32.72 10.91 8.30
CA MET A 1 31.38 11.14 7.69
C MET A 1 30.43 10.12 8.32
N THR A 2 29.26 10.55 8.76
CA THR A 2 28.26 9.63 9.35
C THR A 2 27.69 8.75 8.24
N ALA A 3 27.26 7.52 8.56
CA ALA A 3 26.65 6.59 7.58
C ALA A 3 25.46 7.21 6.81
N VAL A 4 24.77 8.18 7.40
CA VAL A 4 23.70 8.98 6.77
C VAL A 4 24.27 9.86 5.64
N ALA A 5 25.44 10.47 5.82
CA ALA A 5 26.05 11.34 4.80
C ALA A 5 26.55 10.57 3.56
N GLU A 6 26.98 9.32 3.73
CA GLU A 6 27.34 8.46 2.58
C GLU A 6 26.11 7.98 1.80
N GLN A 7 25.05 7.62 2.49
CA GLN A 7 23.78 7.16 1.88
C GLN A 7 23.09 8.27 1.10
N THR A 8 23.10 9.50 1.62
CA THR A 8 22.48 10.65 0.93
C THR A 8 23.34 11.21 -0.22
N GLY A 9 24.64 10.94 -0.25
CA GLY A 9 25.54 11.47 -1.27
C GLY A 9 25.24 11.00 -2.69
N ALA A 10 24.94 9.72 -2.88
CA ALA A 10 24.53 9.19 -4.19
C ALA A 10 23.19 9.78 -4.67
N TRP A 11 22.24 9.93 -3.75
CA TRP A 11 20.93 10.55 -4.01
C TRP A 11 21.05 12.06 -4.31
N LEU A 12 21.97 12.76 -3.65
CA LEU A 12 22.26 14.16 -3.95
C LEU A 12 22.79 14.32 -5.38
N ALA A 13 23.75 13.47 -5.78
CA ALA A 13 24.29 13.49 -7.13
C ALA A 13 23.23 13.20 -8.19
N GLU A 14 22.28 12.32 -7.91
CA GLU A 14 21.17 12.02 -8.81
C GLU A 14 20.14 13.16 -8.83
N PHE A 15 19.82 13.75 -7.67
CA PHE A 15 18.92 14.90 -7.55
C PHE A 15 19.41 16.10 -8.34
N THR A 16 20.70 16.45 -8.25
CA THR A 16 21.29 17.59 -8.99
C THR A 16 21.31 17.41 -10.50
N ARG A 17 21.12 16.20 -11.03
CA ARG A 17 20.97 15.92 -12.46
C ARG A 17 19.57 16.15 -12.99
N GLN A 18 18.59 16.28 -12.09
CA GLN A 18 17.18 16.45 -12.47
C GLN A 18 16.88 17.92 -12.68
N GLU A 19 16.68 18.32 -13.93
CA GLU A 19 16.27 19.67 -14.28
C GLU A 19 14.75 19.78 -14.39
N THR A 20 14.19 20.88 -13.92
CA THR A 20 12.80 21.25 -14.17
C THR A 20 12.73 22.70 -14.66
N THR A 21 11.81 22.97 -15.55
CA THR A 21 11.59 24.31 -16.11
C THR A 21 10.65 25.16 -15.26
N GLU A 22 9.92 24.54 -14.34
CA GLU A 22 8.92 25.21 -13.52
C GLU A 22 9.50 25.59 -12.13
N PRO A 23 9.73 26.87 -11.84
CA PRO A 23 10.37 27.31 -10.59
C PRO A 23 9.65 26.84 -9.31
N TRP A 24 8.32 26.74 -9.35
CA TRP A 24 7.54 26.29 -8.18
C TRP A 24 7.70 24.79 -7.93
N ILE A 25 7.86 23.96 -8.98
CA ILE A 25 8.17 22.54 -8.85
C ILE A 25 9.56 22.37 -8.25
N GLN A 26 10.53 23.17 -8.72
CA GLN A 26 11.88 23.14 -8.18
C GLN A 26 11.88 23.48 -6.68
N ALA A 27 11.20 24.54 -6.28
CA ALA A 27 11.12 24.92 -4.87
C ALA A 27 10.50 23.80 -3.99
N LEU A 28 9.48 23.12 -4.49
CA LEU A 28 8.86 21.97 -3.81
C LEU A 28 9.85 20.79 -3.68
N ARG A 29 10.58 20.49 -4.75
CA ARG A 29 11.58 19.43 -4.80
C ARG A 29 12.76 19.72 -3.88
N ASP A 30 13.26 20.95 -3.88
CA ASP A 30 14.39 21.38 -3.03
C ASP A 30 14.03 21.25 -1.54
N ALA A 31 12.85 21.72 -1.15
CA ALA A 31 12.36 21.60 0.22
C ALA A 31 12.18 20.11 0.64
N ALA A 32 11.69 19.28 -0.28
CA ALA A 32 11.52 17.86 -0.04
C ALA A 32 12.87 17.13 0.06
N PHE A 33 13.85 17.47 -0.77
CA PHE A 33 15.19 16.91 -0.72
C PHE A 33 15.94 17.33 0.56
N GLU A 34 15.80 18.60 0.98
CA GLU A 34 16.34 19.07 2.28
C GLU A 34 15.75 18.26 3.44
N ARG A 35 14.44 18.02 3.43
CA ARG A 35 13.77 17.18 4.42
C ARG A 35 14.29 15.75 4.39
N PHE A 36 14.36 15.12 3.22
CA PHE A 36 14.93 13.78 3.07
C PHE A 36 16.37 13.70 3.61
N SER A 37 17.20 14.71 3.29
CA SER A 37 18.59 14.78 3.74
C SER A 37 18.71 14.89 5.28
N LYS A 38 17.74 15.53 5.94
CA LYS A 38 17.67 15.60 7.42
C LYS A 38 17.20 14.29 8.05
N LEU A 39 16.21 13.65 7.45
CA LEU A 39 15.64 12.40 7.97
C LEU A 39 16.54 11.21 7.70
N GLY A 40 17.13 11.13 6.51
CA GLY A 40 17.84 9.96 5.99
C GLY A 40 16.92 8.76 5.80
N PHE A 41 17.48 7.64 5.33
CA PHE A 41 16.72 6.39 5.28
C PHE A 41 16.51 5.83 6.69
N PRO A 42 15.33 5.31 6.99
CA PRO A 42 15.05 4.66 8.26
C PRO A 42 15.89 3.38 8.40
N THR A 43 16.07 2.98 9.64
CA THR A 43 16.82 1.78 10.02
C THR A 43 15.97 0.87 10.90
N THR A 44 16.44 -0.34 11.15
CA THR A 44 15.77 -1.26 12.07
C THR A 44 15.81 -0.82 13.55
N ARG A 45 16.42 0.36 13.86
CA ARG A 45 16.35 1.01 15.17
C ARG A 45 15.11 1.89 15.32
N ASP A 46 14.54 2.30 14.19
CA ASP A 46 13.31 3.08 14.15
C ASP A 46 12.12 2.14 14.35
N GLU A 47 11.23 2.44 15.28
CA GLU A 47 10.16 1.52 15.71
C GLU A 47 9.30 1.04 14.53
N GLU A 48 8.91 1.97 13.65
CA GLU A 48 8.07 1.68 12.47
C GLU A 48 8.80 0.84 11.40
N TRP A 49 10.12 0.65 11.53
CA TRP A 49 10.98 -0.09 10.60
C TRP A 49 11.74 -1.24 11.28
N ARG A 50 11.40 -1.54 12.52
CA ARG A 50 12.11 -2.53 13.35
C ARG A 50 12.29 -3.88 12.67
N PHE A 51 11.32 -4.32 11.89
CA PHE A 51 11.31 -5.61 11.22
C PHE A 51 11.59 -5.51 9.71
N THR A 52 11.85 -4.31 9.19
CA THR A 52 12.01 -4.06 7.75
C THR A 52 13.30 -3.30 7.47
N ASN A 53 14.27 -4.00 6.90
CA ASN A 53 15.58 -3.43 6.61
C ASN A 53 15.65 -2.85 5.19
N VAL A 54 15.67 -1.53 5.06
CA VAL A 54 15.78 -0.80 3.78
C VAL A 54 17.23 -0.51 3.34
N ALA A 55 18.23 -1.05 4.04
CA ALA A 55 19.64 -0.89 3.64
C ALA A 55 19.94 -1.31 2.19
N PRO A 56 19.30 -2.36 1.61
CA PRO A 56 19.46 -2.68 0.20
C PRO A 56 19.03 -1.56 -0.75
N ILE A 57 18.00 -0.79 -0.40
CA ILE A 57 17.55 0.40 -1.15
C ILE A 57 18.52 1.55 -0.94
N ALA A 58 18.88 1.82 0.33
CA ALA A 58 19.70 2.96 0.71
C ALA A 58 21.13 2.92 0.18
N ARG A 59 21.71 1.72 0.04
CA ARG A 59 23.11 1.50 -0.38
C ARG A 59 23.29 1.32 -1.89
N ALA A 60 22.21 1.02 -2.62
CA ALA A 60 22.28 0.84 -4.05
C ALA A 60 22.40 2.20 -4.75
N SER A 61 23.07 2.21 -5.91
CA SER A 61 23.10 3.37 -6.79
C SER A 61 21.95 3.23 -7.79
N TRP A 62 21.00 4.12 -7.70
CA TRP A 62 19.83 4.17 -8.57
C TRP A 62 19.95 5.32 -9.56
N LYS A 63 19.50 5.11 -10.79
CA LYS A 63 19.28 6.19 -11.78
C LYS A 63 17.79 6.48 -11.80
N THR A 64 17.43 7.75 -11.81
CA THR A 64 16.01 8.12 -11.89
C THR A 64 15.45 7.81 -13.27
N ALA A 65 14.34 7.08 -13.32
CA ALA A 65 13.56 6.84 -14.51
C ALA A 65 12.37 7.80 -14.58
N GLN A 66 12.00 8.17 -15.79
CA GLN A 66 10.76 8.89 -16.01
C GLN A 66 9.56 7.95 -15.80
N VAL A 67 8.57 8.41 -15.05
CA VAL A 67 7.32 7.67 -14.81
C VAL A 67 6.22 8.10 -15.78
N SER A 68 5.21 7.26 -15.94
CA SER A 68 3.98 7.63 -16.66
C SER A 68 3.25 8.76 -15.93
N GLY A 69 2.46 9.53 -16.68
CA GLY A 69 1.70 10.66 -16.15
C GLY A 69 1.84 11.89 -17.05
N ARG A 70 1.25 12.99 -16.62
CA ARG A 70 1.33 14.30 -17.28
C ARG A 70 2.21 15.27 -16.49
N PRO A 71 2.70 16.37 -17.11
CA PRO A 71 3.28 17.48 -16.37
C PRO A 71 2.33 17.93 -15.25
N ILE A 72 2.89 18.38 -14.15
CA ILE A 72 2.11 18.71 -12.95
C ILE A 72 1.32 20.00 -13.22
N PRO A 73 -0.02 19.94 -13.22
CA PRO A 73 -0.82 21.13 -13.46
C PRO A 73 -0.86 22.01 -12.20
N GLN A 74 -1.02 23.33 -12.41
CA GLN A 74 -0.99 24.29 -11.32
C GLN A 74 -2.13 24.06 -10.30
N GLU A 75 -3.27 23.54 -10.75
CA GLU A 75 -4.41 23.20 -9.91
C GLU A 75 -4.08 22.12 -8.86
N ALA A 76 -3.15 21.24 -9.16
CA ALA A 76 -2.71 20.20 -8.22
C ALA A 76 -2.03 20.78 -6.97
N LEU A 77 -1.44 21.99 -7.03
CA LEU A 77 -0.69 22.63 -5.96
C LEU A 77 -1.45 22.78 -4.64
N GLN A 78 -2.76 23.00 -4.73
CA GLN A 78 -3.58 23.17 -3.53
C GLN A 78 -3.69 21.89 -2.68
N HIS A 79 -3.37 20.74 -3.27
CA HIS A 79 -3.47 19.42 -2.61
C HIS A 79 -2.14 18.69 -2.52
N LEU A 80 -1.27 18.85 -3.53
CA LEU A 80 -0.05 18.08 -3.69
C LEU A 80 0.89 18.21 -2.47
N GLY A 81 1.27 17.07 -1.89
CA GLY A 81 2.19 16.99 -0.76
C GLY A 81 1.62 17.44 0.59
N LYS A 82 0.33 17.77 0.67
CA LYS A 82 -0.32 18.24 1.91
C LYS A 82 -0.97 17.12 2.72
N HIS A 83 -1.23 15.99 2.08
CA HIS A 83 -1.96 14.87 2.68
C HIS A 83 -1.04 13.69 2.98
N ALA A 84 0.02 13.49 2.21
CA ALA A 84 0.99 12.43 2.46
C ALA A 84 1.72 12.63 3.80
N PRO A 85 2.01 11.53 4.54
CA PRO A 85 2.73 11.62 5.80
C PRO A 85 4.15 12.17 5.58
N GLU A 86 4.62 12.94 6.54
CA GLU A 86 5.94 13.55 6.53
C GLU A 86 7.03 12.54 6.94
N ASN A 87 7.37 11.61 6.05
CA ASN A 87 8.43 10.63 6.28
C ASN A 87 9.51 10.69 5.18
N ALA A 88 10.59 9.94 5.34
CA ALA A 88 11.72 9.94 4.44
C ALA A 88 11.34 9.54 2.99
N PHE A 89 10.47 8.52 2.82
CA PHE A 89 10.10 8.04 1.49
C PHE A 89 9.12 8.98 0.78
N SER A 90 8.18 9.60 1.51
CA SER A 90 7.32 10.65 0.94
C SER A 90 8.14 11.88 0.54
N ALA A 91 9.14 12.27 1.34
CA ALA A 91 10.06 13.34 1.01
C ALA A 91 10.91 12.98 -0.22
N LEU A 92 11.45 11.76 -0.27
CA LEU A 92 12.22 11.28 -1.44
C LEU A 92 11.37 11.26 -2.72
N ASN A 93 10.12 10.75 -2.66
CA ASN A 93 9.21 10.79 -3.81
C ASN A 93 8.98 12.22 -4.31
N THR A 94 8.71 13.16 -3.39
CA THR A 94 8.46 14.56 -3.74
C THR A 94 9.72 15.24 -4.30
N ALA A 95 10.92 14.89 -3.80
CA ALA A 95 12.18 15.40 -4.35
C ALA A 95 12.40 15.00 -5.81
N PHE A 96 11.99 13.80 -6.19
CA PHE A 96 12.12 13.28 -7.56
C PHE A 96 10.84 13.41 -8.40
N LEU A 97 9.91 14.25 -7.97
CA LEU A 97 8.65 14.46 -8.64
C LEU A 97 8.85 15.14 -10.00
N ASP A 98 8.47 14.45 -11.08
CA ASP A 98 8.55 14.95 -12.46
C ASP A 98 7.17 14.99 -13.13
N ARG A 99 6.42 13.90 -12.99
CA ARG A 99 5.09 13.70 -13.57
C ARG A 99 4.11 13.21 -12.52
N ILE A 100 2.82 13.39 -12.81
CA ILE A 100 1.75 13.02 -11.92
C ILE A 100 0.56 12.44 -12.70
N HIS A 101 -0.07 11.43 -12.13
CA HIS A 101 -1.45 11.11 -12.47
C HIS A 101 -2.36 11.98 -11.60
N PHE A 102 -2.85 13.06 -12.19
CA PHE A 102 -3.82 13.95 -11.54
C PHE A 102 -5.20 13.65 -12.08
N VAL A 103 -6.09 13.21 -11.20
CA VAL A 103 -7.48 12.88 -11.49
C VAL A 103 -8.39 13.78 -10.69
N GLU A 104 -9.30 14.46 -11.37
CA GLU A 104 -10.37 15.22 -10.75
C GLU A 104 -11.71 14.64 -11.16
N VAL A 105 -12.56 14.36 -10.16
CA VAL A 105 -13.95 13.93 -10.37
C VAL A 105 -14.83 15.03 -9.82
N PRO A 106 -15.50 15.83 -10.68
CA PRO A 106 -16.31 16.94 -10.27
C PRO A 106 -17.48 16.57 -9.34
N ARG A 107 -17.97 17.55 -8.59
CA ARG A 107 -19.12 17.40 -7.71
C ARG A 107 -20.30 16.69 -8.39
N GLY A 108 -20.83 15.66 -7.73
CA GLY A 108 -22.01 14.91 -8.18
C GLY A 108 -21.81 14.03 -9.41
N GLN A 109 -20.60 14.00 -9.96
CA GLN A 109 -20.30 13.12 -11.10
C GLN A 109 -20.22 11.66 -10.64
N VAL A 110 -20.94 10.78 -11.35
CA VAL A 110 -20.79 9.32 -11.21
C VAL A 110 -19.97 8.81 -12.38
N ARG A 111 -18.86 8.19 -12.06
CA ARG A 111 -17.96 7.58 -13.04
C ARG A 111 -18.12 6.06 -12.99
N GLU A 112 -18.81 5.50 -13.97
CA GLU A 112 -19.11 4.06 -14.02
C GLU A 112 -17.87 3.25 -14.39
N GLU A 113 -17.06 3.75 -15.33
CA GLU A 113 -15.82 3.09 -15.73
C GLU A 113 -14.69 3.37 -14.73
N PRO A 114 -13.94 2.34 -14.31
CA PRO A 114 -12.78 2.51 -13.45
C PRO A 114 -11.70 3.40 -14.09
N ILE A 115 -11.06 4.22 -13.28
CA ILE A 115 -9.88 4.97 -13.66
C ILE A 115 -8.68 4.03 -13.55
N GLU A 116 -8.05 3.70 -14.67
CA GLU A 116 -6.88 2.83 -14.70
C GLU A 116 -5.59 3.64 -14.74
N ILE A 117 -4.69 3.36 -13.80
CA ILE A 117 -3.35 3.95 -13.72
C ILE A 117 -2.35 2.80 -13.70
N VAL A 118 -1.45 2.78 -14.67
CA VAL A 118 -0.44 1.73 -14.79
C VAL A 118 0.95 2.33 -14.68
N TYR A 119 1.72 1.85 -13.72
CA TYR A 119 3.14 2.10 -13.57
C TYR A 119 3.91 0.85 -13.99
N ASP A 120 4.49 0.91 -15.20
CA ASP A 120 5.21 -0.20 -15.80
C ASP A 120 6.72 0.08 -15.75
N ALA A 121 7.43 -0.70 -14.95
CA ALA A 121 8.88 -0.64 -14.78
C ALA A 121 9.62 -1.68 -15.65
N THR A 122 9.02 -2.14 -16.76
CA THR A 122 9.69 -3.04 -17.68
C THR A 122 10.88 -2.34 -18.32
N GLY A 123 12.07 -2.92 -18.20
CA GLY A 123 13.32 -2.32 -18.68
C GLY A 123 13.95 -1.28 -17.74
N ALA A 124 13.43 -1.10 -16.54
CA ALA A 124 13.92 -0.16 -15.55
C ALA A 124 15.02 -0.76 -14.62
N ASP A 125 15.76 -1.77 -15.05
CA ASP A 125 16.81 -2.37 -14.25
C ASP A 125 17.84 -1.33 -13.78
N GLY A 126 18.15 -1.34 -12.46
CA GLY A 126 19.03 -0.35 -11.82
C GLY A 126 18.43 1.05 -11.66
N GLN A 127 17.12 1.21 -11.86
CA GLN A 127 16.46 2.52 -11.83
C GLN A 127 15.58 2.72 -10.59
N HIS A 128 15.39 3.99 -10.24
CA HIS A 128 14.43 4.48 -9.26
C HIS A 128 13.27 5.15 -9.98
N LEU A 129 12.06 4.75 -9.64
CA LEU A 129 10.82 5.35 -10.10
C LEU A 129 10.13 6.03 -8.92
N ALA A 130 9.66 7.26 -9.14
CA ALA A 130 8.90 8.03 -8.16
C ALA A 130 7.44 8.29 -8.62
N PRO A 131 6.61 7.24 -8.76
CA PRO A 131 5.21 7.40 -9.14
C PRO A 131 4.47 8.33 -8.19
N ARG A 132 3.66 9.24 -8.74
CA ARG A 132 2.81 10.14 -7.98
C ARG A 132 1.40 10.15 -8.54
N THR A 133 0.44 9.85 -7.68
CA THR A 133 -1.00 9.94 -7.98
C THR A 133 -1.65 10.94 -7.05
N LEU A 134 -2.43 11.86 -7.59
CA LEU A 134 -3.30 12.76 -6.84
C LEU A 134 -4.73 12.66 -7.38
N ILE A 135 -5.65 12.34 -6.49
CA ILE A 135 -7.06 12.14 -6.83
C ILE A 135 -7.90 13.07 -5.98
N VAL A 136 -8.64 13.94 -6.64
CA VAL A 136 -9.55 14.88 -6.00
C VAL A 136 -10.97 14.52 -6.40
N VAL A 137 -11.78 14.08 -5.45
CA VAL A 137 -13.17 13.67 -5.66
C VAL A 137 -14.08 14.68 -5.03
N GLY A 138 -14.86 15.36 -5.84
CA GLY A 138 -15.80 16.39 -5.40
C GLY A 138 -16.94 15.83 -4.55
N PRO A 139 -17.67 16.70 -3.81
CA PRO A 139 -18.81 16.28 -2.99
C PRO A 139 -19.84 15.49 -3.79
N HIS A 140 -20.34 14.39 -3.20
CA HIS A 140 -21.34 13.48 -3.80
C HIS A 140 -20.91 12.87 -5.14
N ALA A 141 -19.64 12.87 -5.48
CA ALA A 141 -19.13 12.20 -6.66
C ALA A 141 -18.79 10.73 -6.35
N HIS A 142 -18.90 9.88 -7.38
CA HIS A 142 -18.62 8.45 -7.26
C HIS A 142 -17.57 8.05 -8.29
N CYS A 143 -16.54 7.29 -7.88
CA CYS A 143 -15.56 6.72 -8.80
C CYS A 143 -14.91 5.46 -8.22
N SER A 144 -14.42 4.63 -9.12
CA SER A 144 -13.47 3.57 -8.80
C SER A 144 -12.16 3.78 -9.54
N MET A 145 -11.05 3.30 -8.96
CA MET A 145 -9.73 3.42 -9.55
C MET A 145 -8.87 2.20 -9.29
N VAL A 146 -8.03 1.87 -10.26
CA VAL A 146 -7.10 0.75 -10.20
C VAL A 146 -5.70 1.27 -10.47
N GLU A 147 -4.82 1.19 -9.48
CA GLU A 147 -3.39 1.44 -9.63
C GLU A 147 -2.65 0.12 -9.76
N THR A 148 -1.99 -0.09 -10.89
CA THR A 148 -1.21 -1.31 -11.15
C THR A 148 0.27 -0.98 -11.20
N TYR A 149 1.07 -1.67 -10.40
CA TYR A 149 2.52 -1.62 -10.39
C TYR A 149 3.08 -2.94 -10.88
N ARG A 150 3.83 -2.91 -11.98
CA ARG A 150 4.43 -4.10 -12.59
C ARG A 150 5.79 -3.77 -13.21
N GLY A 151 6.58 -4.79 -13.51
CA GLY A 151 7.87 -4.62 -14.16
C GLY A 151 8.74 -5.85 -14.07
N THR A 152 9.94 -5.78 -14.68
CA THR A 152 10.93 -6.87 -14.72
C THR A 152 12.31 -6.37 -14.33
N GLY A 153 13.13 -7.24 -13.72
CA GLY A 153 14.49 -6.90 -13.27
C GLY A 153 14.50 -6.26 -11.88
N LYS A 154 15.65 -5.69 -11.52
CA LYS A 154 15.90 -5.08 -10.21
C LYS A 154 15.79 -3.57 -10.28
N TYR A 155 14.75 -3.03 -9.70
CA TYR A 155 14.47 -1.58 -9.65
C TYR A 155 13.86 -1.21 -8.30
N PHE A 156 13.71 0.09 -8.07
CA PHE A 156 13.08 0.62 -6.87
C PHE A 156 11.91 1.55 -7.23
N THR A 157 10.72 1.15 -6.83
CA THR A 157 9.50 1.97 -6.91
C THR A 157 9.24 2.64 -5.56
N ASN A 158 9.25 3.97 -5.54
CA ASN A 158 8.84 4.78 -4.39
C ASN A 158 7.58 5.56 -4.75
N ALA A 159 6.41 4.99 -4.47
CA ALA A 159 5.12 5.51 -4.91
C ALA A 159 4.41 6.31 -3.82
N VAL A 160 3.72 7.39 -4.21
CA VAL A 160 2.84 8.14 -3.31
C VAL A 160 1.51 8.42 -3.98
N THR A 161 0.42 8.04 -3.33
CA THR A 161 -0.97 8.28 -3.74
C THR A 161 -1.67 9.13 -2.68
N GLU A 162 -2.21 10.27 -3.09
CA GLU A 162 -3.02 11.15 -2.26
C GLU A 162 -4.46 11.18 -2.79
N ILE A 163 -5.41 10.91 -1.90
CA ILE A 163 -6.85 10.96 -2.20
C ILE A 163 -7.51 12.03 -1.33
N VAL A 164 -8.17 12.98 -1.95
CA VAL A 164 -8.94 14.03 -1.27
C VAL A 164 -10.40 13.88 -1.68
N ALA A 165 -11.25 13.54 -0.71
CA ALA A 165 -12.67 13.31 -0.94
C ALA A 165 -13.52 14.40 -0.30
N GLY A 166 -14.42 14.98 -1.06
CA GLY A 166 -15.46 15.89 -0.58
C GLY A 166 -16.60 15.15 0.15
N ASP A 167 -17.45 15.89 0.83
CA ASP A 167 -18.59 15.34 1.60
C ASP A 167 -19.47 14.43 0.74
N GLY A 168 -19.85 13.28 1.26
CA GLY A 168 -20.72 12.31 0.60
C GLY A 168 -20.14 11.63 -0.65
N ALA A 169 -18.84 11.73 -0.88
CA ALA A 169 -18.17 11.02 -1.98
C ALA A 169 -18.16 9.50 -1.74
N VAL A 170 -18.16 8.73 -2.82
CA VAL A 170 -18.00 7.27 -2.79
C VAL A 170 -16.82 6.87 -3.64
N ILE A 171 -15.85 6.18 -3.04
CA ILE A 171 -14.58 5.89 -3.68
C ILE A 171 -14.19 4.43 -3.43
N ASP A 172 -13.96 3.69 -4.49
CA ASP A 172 -13.35 2.36 -4.44
C ASP A 172 -11.96 2.41 -5.07
N HIS A 173 -10.92 2.20 -4.26
CA HIS A 173 -9.52 2.18 -4.70
C HIS A 173 -8.96 0.75 -4.66
N TYR A 174 -8.23 0.38 -5.70
CA TYR A 174 -7.56 -0.92 -5.83
C TYR A 174 -6.10 -0.69 -6.18
N LYS A 175 -5.19 -1.19 -5.35
CA LYS A 175 -3.74 -1.22 -5.61
C LYS A 175 -3.32 -2.65 -5.92
N ILE A 176 -2.81 -2.87 -7.12
CA ILE A 176 -2.30 -4.18 -7.56
C ILE A 176 -0.79 -4.06 -7.75
N GLN A 177 -0.02 -4.69 -6.88
CA GLN A 177 1.43 -4.74 -6.95
C GLN A 177 1.85 -6.15 -7.36
N HIS A 178 2.30 -6.28 -8.60
CA HIS A 178 2.79 -7.50 -9.22
C HIS A 178 4.12 -7.21 -9.94
N GLU A 179 5.12 -6.83 -9.16
CA GLU A 179 6.44 -6.45 -9.62
C GLU A 179 7.40 -7.64 -9.59
N SER A 180 8.56 -7.48 -10.25
CA SER A 180 9.62 -8.49 -10.25
C SER A 180 9.98 -8.95 -8.82
N PRO A 181 10.28 -10.25 -8.58
CA PRO A 181 10.74 -10.72 -7.29
C PRO A 181 12.10 -10.11 -6.84
N GLU A 182 12.80 -9.39 -7.73
CA GLU A 182 14.02 -8.66 -7.42
C GLU A 182 13.79 -7.16 -7.14
N ALA A 183 12.58 -6.65 -7.40
CA ALA A 183 12.22 -5.26 -7.24
C ALA A 183 12.02 -4.87 -5.76
N TYR A 184 12.25 -3.58 -5.48
CA TYR A 184 11.91 -2.95 -4.22
C TYR A 184 10.72 -2.02 -4.42
N HIS A 185 9.75 -2.07 -3.52
CA HIS A 185 8.58 -1.19 -3.56
C HIS A 185 8.34 -0.57 -2.18
N VAL A 186 8.29 0.76 -2.13
CA VAL A 186 7.77 1.49 -0.97
C VAL A 186 6.62 2.37 -1.45
N GLY A 187 5.43 2.07 -1.01
CA GLY A 187 4.20 2.75 -1.43
C GLY A 187 3.49 3.40 -0.26
N THR A 188 3.13 4.67 -0.42
CA THR A 188 2.34 5.43 0.55
C THR A 188 1.01 5.80 -0.08
N LEU A 189 -0.09 5.45 0.57
CA LEU A 189 -1.45 5.91 0.28
C LEU A 189 -1.94 6.75 1.45
N GLN A 190 -2.44 7.95 1.18
CA GLN A 190 -3.12 8.76 2.19
C GLN A 190 -4.43 9.30 1.64
N ALA A 191 -5.54 8.98 2.32
CA ALA A 191 -6.86 9.49 2.02
C ALA A 191 -7.31 10.51 3.09
N THR A 192 -7.80 11.66 2.65
CA THR A 192 -8.48 12.65 3.51
C THR A 192 -9.95 12.69 3.12
N LEU A 193 -10.81 12.24 4.02
CA LEU A 193 -12.21 11.95 3.73
C LEU A 193 -13.14 13.00 4.36
N GLY A 194 -13.98 13.61 3.55
CA GLY A 194 -15.04 14.52 3.97
C GLY A 194 -16.16 13.81 4.74
N ARG A 195 -17.16 14.56 5.20
CA ARG A 195 -18.30 14.00 5.96
C ARG A 195 -19.10 13.01 5.14
N SER A 196 -19.57 11.96 5.80
CA SER A 196 -20.43 10.92 5.18
C SER A 196 -19.84 10.31 3.89
N THR A 197 -18.52 10.29 3.77
CA THR A 197 -17.80 9.65 2.67
C THR A 197 -17.83 8.13 2.87
N ASN A 198 -17.99 7.38 1.77
CA ASN A 198 -17.76 5.94 1.75
C ASN A 198 -16.48 5.65 0.96
N PHE A 199 -15.48 5.13 1.63
CA PHE A 199 -14.16 4.86 1.07
C PHE A 199 -13.79 3.39 1.23
N SER A 200 -13.39 2.75 0.15
CA SER A 200 -12.75 1.44 0.24
C SER A 200 -11.39 1.45 -0.46
N SER A 201 -10.40 0.77 0.14
CA SER A 201 -9.11 0.53 -0.49
C SER A 201 -8.71 -0.93 -0.33
N HIS A 202 -8.35 -1.55 -1.47
CA HIS A 202 -7.93 -2.95 -1.54
C HIS A 202 -6.50 -3.02 -2.05
N SER A 203 -5.58 -3.54 -1.25
CA SER A 203 -4.15 -3.68 -1.59
C SER A 203 -3.82 -5.15 -1.83
N ILE A 204 -3.39 -5.49 -3.05
CA ILE A 204 -2.98 -6.85 -3.44
C ILE A 204 -1.49 -6.84 -3.76
N SER A 205 -0.67 -7.52 -2.95
CA SER A 205 0.79 -7.59 -3.09
C SER A 205 1.22 -9.01 -3.43
N LEU A 206 1.75 -9.21 -4.64
CA LEU A 206 2.07 -10.52 -5.22
C LEU A 206 3.54 -10.68 -5.67
N GLY A 207 4.37 -9.66 -5.51
CA GLY A 207 5.76 -9.65 -5.98
C GLY A 207 6.64 -8.74 -5.12
N GLY A 208 7.88 -8.49 -5.58
CA GLY A 208 8.89 -7.68 -4.90
C GLY A 208 9.81 -8.48 -3.98
N ALA A 209 11.11 -8.13 -3.95
CA ALA A 209 12.06 -8.64 -2.94
C ALA A 209 11.76 -8.05 -1.56
N LEU A 210 11.44 -6.75 -1.54
CA LEU A 210 10.98 -6.01 -0.36
C LEU A 210 9.85 -5.09 -0.78
N VAL A 211 8.71 -5.24 -0.14
CA VAL A 211 7.54 -4.39 -0.33
C VAL A 211 7.15 -3.77 1.01
N ARG A 212 7.00 -2.44 1.04
CA ARG A 212 6.41 -1.72 2.16
C ARG A 212 5.22 -0.93 1.66
N ASN A 213 4.07 -1.12 2.30
CA ASN A 213 2.86 -0.36 2.05
C ASN A 213 2.47 0.40 3.32
N ASP A 214 2.42 1.71 3.24
CA ASP A 214 1.86 2.59 4.26
C ASP A 214 0.52 3.12 3.74
N ALA A 215 -0.61 2.69 4.33
CA ALA A 215 -1.95 3.08 3.90
C ALA A 215 -2.68 3.80 5.03
N GLY A 216 -2.98 5.08 4.84
CA GLY A 216 -3.64 5.92 5.82
C GLY A 216 -4.96 6.51 5.34
N ALA A 217 -5.92 6.67 6.26
CA ALA A 217 -7.13 7.44 6.03
C ALA A 217 -7.50 8.28 7.26
N THR A 218 -7.79 9.56 7.03
CA THR A 218 -8.35 10.46 8.04
C THR A 218 -9.84 10.63 7.79
N LEU A 219 -10.65 10.24 8.79
CA LEU A 219 -12.10 10.14 8.69
C LEU A 219 -12.78 11.33 9.35
N SER A 220 -13.62 12.03 8.60
CA SER A 220 -14.52 13.06 9.12
C SER A 220 -15.80 12.43 9.68
N GLU A 221 -16.79 13.27 10.04
CA GLU A 221 -18.05 12.83 10.65
C GLU A 221 -18.85 11.90 9.75
N GLY A 222 -19.35 10.79 10.32
CA GLY A 222 -20.22 9.83 9.62
C GLY A 222 -19.55 9.10 8.46
N THR A 223 -18.23 9.11 8.36
CA THR A 223 -17.46 8.47 7.30
C THR A 223 -17.37 6.96 7.51
N GLU A 224 -17.51 6.21 6.42
CA GLU A 224 -17.24 4.77 6.39
C GLU A 224 -15.96 4.48 5.62
N ALA A 225 -15.02 3.75 6.24
CA ALA A 225 -13.77 3.36 5.60
C ALA A 225 -13.54 1.85 5.67
N THR A 226 -13.20 1.24 4.54
CA THR A 226 -12.83 -0.17 4.45
C THR A 226 -11.43 -0.31 3.89
N LEU A 227 -10.52 -0.95 4.64
CA LEU A 227 -9.19 -1.32 4.15
C LEU A 227 -9.07 -2.84 4.08
N ASN A 228 -8.85 -3.38 2.90
CA ASN A 228 -8.60 -4.80 2.70
C ASN A 228 -7.22 -5.02 2.09
N GLY A 229 -6.53 -6.08 2.49
CA GLY A 229 -5.24 -6.42 1.94
C GLY A 229 -5.04 -7.93 1.77
N LEU A 230 -4.44 -8.32 0.66
CA LEU A 230 -3.89 -9.65 0.45
C LEU A 230 -2.41 -9.51 0.10
N TYR A 231 -1.56 -10.18 0.84
CA TYR A 231 -0.14 -10.25 0.56
C TYR A 231 0.35 -11.68 0.55
N ILE A 232 1.09 -12.03 -0.51
CA ILE A 232 1.61 -13.37 -0.72
C ILE A 232 3.11 -13.28 -0.92
N ALA A 233 3.85 -13.78 0.06
CA ALA A 233 5.31 -13.80 0.07
C ALA A 233 5.83 -15.23 0.00
N ASP A 234 6.84 -15.45 -0.82
CA ASP A 234 7.47 -16.75 -1.04
C ASP A 234 9.00 -16.60 -1.08
N ASP A 235 9.73 -17.71 -1.04
CA ASP A 235 11.20 -17.75 -1.03
C ASP A 235 11.81 -16.87 0.09
N SER A 236 12.42 -15.73 -0.24
CA SER A 236 13.04 -14.78 0.69
C SER A 236 12.42 -13.38 0.60
N GLN A 237 11.23 -13.29 0.03
CA GLN A 237 10.50 -12.02 -0.08
C GLN A 237 10.12 -11.46 1.30
N HIS A 238 10.09 -10.15 1.40
CA HIS A 238 9.65 -9.45 2.60
C HIS A 238 8.53 -8.46 2.27
N ILE A 239 7.35 -8.65 2.87
CA ILE A 239 6.19 -7.76 2.66
C ILE A 239 5.76 -7.17 3.99
N ASP A 240 5.78 -5.85 4.08
CA ASP A 240 5.45 -5.08 5.26
C ASP A 240 4.25 -4.15 4.97
N ASN A 241 3.16 -4.31 5.71
CA ASN A 241 1.96 -3.49 5.59
C ASN A 241 1.71 -2.73 6.88
N HIS A 242 1.68 -1.40 6.77
CA HIS A 242 1.25 -0.51 7.83
C HIS A 242 -0.03 0.19 7.43
N THR A 243 -0.99 0.19 8.33
CA THR A 243 -2.26 0.90 8.12
C THR A 243 -2.50 1.88 9.25
N THR A 244 -3.14 3.01 8.95
CA THR A 244 -3.56 3.99 9.95
C THR A 244 -4.96 4.50 9.61
N LEU A 245 -5.92 4.22 10.48
CA LEU A 245 -7.27 4.76 10.41
C LEU A 245 -7.46 5.77 11.53
N ASP A 246 -7.50 7.07 11.17
CA ASP A 246 -7.61 8.17 12.09
C ASP A 246 -9.06 8.70 12.11
N HIS A 247 -9.84 8.27 13.09
CA HIS A 247 -11.18 8.78 13.36
C HIS A 247 -11.08 10.15 14.03
N ALA A 248 -11.16 11.20 13.21
CA ALA A 248 -11.00 12.57 13.66
C ALA A 248 -12.29 13.22 14.16
N LYS A 249 -13.48 12.68 13.79
CA LYS A 249 -14.81 13.19 14.06
C LYS A 249 -15.78 12.07 14.46
N PRO A 250 -16.97 12.41 15.07
CA PRO A 250 -17.93 11.43 15.54
C PRO A 250 -18.55 10.56 14.43
N HIS A 251 -19.16 9.44 14.85
CA HIS A 251 -19.97 8.55 14.03
C HIS A 251 -19.21 7.88 12.87
N GLY A 252 -17.87 7.80 12.94
CA GLY A 252 -17.07 7.11 11.95
C GLY A 252 -17.14 5.59 12.11
N THR A 253 -17.22 4.86 10.99
CA THR A 253 -17.14 3.41 10.96
C THR A 253 -15.94 2.96 10.14
N SER A 254 -15.17 1.98 10.64
CA SER A 254 -14.09 1.42 9.85
C SER A 254 -13.97 -0.09 9.99
N HIS A 255 -13.70 -0.74 8.85
CA HIS A 255 -13.45 -2.17 8.77
C HIS A 255 -12.12 -2.44 8.08
N GLU A 256 -11.30 -3.25 8.72
CA GLU A 256 -10.00 -3.62 8.18
C GLU A 256 -9.84 -5.15 8.19
N LEU A 257 -9.49 -5.71 7.03
CA LEU A 257 -9.14 -7.11 6.89
C LEU A 257 -7.89 -7.28 6.03
N TYR A 258 -6.79 -7.68 6.64
CA TYR A 258 -5.56 -8.06 5.96
C TYR A 258 -5.29 -9.54 6.09
N LYS A 259 -4.97 -10.21 4.98
CA LYS A 259 -4.66 -11.64 4.94
C LYS A 259 -3.29 -11.85 4.29
N GLY A 260 -2.43 -12.58 5.00
CA GLY A 260 -1.09 -12.93 4.55
C GLY A 260 -0.96 -14.43 4.26
N ILE A 261 -0.23 -14.78 3.21
CA ILE A 261 0.16 -16.15 2.88
C ILE A 261 1.68 -16.15 2.73
N LEU A 262 2.36 -16.94 3.55
CA LEU A 262 3.82 -16.99 3.59
C LEU A 262 4.31 -18.42 3.37
N ASP A 263 5.25 -18.59 2.44
CA ASP A 263 5.93 -19.86 2.19
C ASP A 263 7.46 -19.65 2.13
N GLY A 264 8.22 -20.73 2.04
CA GLY A 264 9.68 -20.69 2.01
C GLY A 264 10.28 -20.04 3.26
N ARG A 265 11.14 -19.04 3.08
CA ARG A 265 11.76 -18.22 4.14
C ARG A 265 11.23 -16.78 4.14
N ALA A 266 10.02 -16.61 3.65
CA ALA A 266 9.40 -15.31 3.52
C ALA A 266 9.24 -14.63 4.88
N GLY A 267 9.43 -13.31 4.88
CA GLY A 267 9.12 -12.43 6.01
C GLY A 267 7.91 -11.57 5.73
N ALA A 268 7.06 -11.36 6.73
CA ALA A 268 6.05 -10.32 6.62
C ALA A 268 5.86 -9.54 7.93
N VAL A 269 5.32 -8.34 7.77
CA VAL A 269 4.91 -7.49 8.89
C VAL A 269 3.50 -6.97 8.60
N PHE A 270 2.68 -6.94 9.63
CA PHE A 270 1.43 -6.19 9.63
C PHE A 270 1.40 -5.31 10.87
N ASN A 271 1.33 -4.01 10.69
CA ASN A 271 1.14 -3.04 11.76
C ASN A 271 -0.11 -2.21 11.44
N GLY A 272 -1.19 -2.46 12.16
CA GLY A 272 -2.44 -1.75 11.95
C GLY A 272 -2.74 -0.85 13.14
N ARG A 273 -2.86 0.46 12.89
CA ARG A 273 -3.14 1.47 13.91
C ARG A 273 -4.52 2.08 13.70
N ILE A 274 -5.35 2.04 14.74
CA ILE A 274 -6.62 2.76 14.79
C ILE A 274 -6.47 3.88 15.82
N ILE A 275 -6.66 5.11 15.40
CA ILE A 275 -6.64 6.31 16.25
C ILE A 275 -8.07 6.81 16.37
N VAL A 276 -8.59 6.90 17.58
CA VAL A 276 -9.89 7.50 17.86
C VAL A 276 -9.66 8.75 18.70
N ARG A 277 -9.81 9.92 18.07
CA ARG A 277 -9.60 11.21 18.74
C ARG A 277 -10.67 11.48 19.78
N LYS A 278 -10.39 12.36 20.73
CA LYS A 278 -11.26 12.67 21.88
C LYS A 278 -12.70 12.97 21.48
N ASP A 279 -12.88 13.71 20.39
CA ASP A 279 -14.22 14.12 19.93
C ASP A 279 -14.89 13.09 19.02
N ALA A 280 -14.18 12.00 18.64
CA ALA A 280 -14.69 10.97 17.74
C ALA A 280 -15.59 9.95 18.47
N GLN A 281 -16.61 10.45 19.15
CA GLN A 281 -17.59 9.62 19.86
C GLN A 281 -18.45 8.80 18.87
N LYS A 282 -18.98 7.66 19.31
CA LYS A 282 -19.78 6.73 18.51
C LYS A 282 -19.01 6.09 17.34
N THR A 283 -17.69 6.07 17.43
CA THR A 283 -16.86 5.33 16.48
C THR A 283 -17.10 3.83 16.63
N ASP A 284 -17.28 3.12 15.48
CA ASP A 284 -17.30 1.67 15.39
C ASP A 284 -16.15 1.20 14.49
N SER A 285 -15.15 0.53 15.06
CA SER A 285 -13.95 0.14 14.32
C SER A 285 -13.59 -1.33 14.57
N LYS A 286 -13.34 -2.06 13.48
CA LYS A 286 -12.93 -3.46 13.54
C LYS A 286 -11.71 -3.70 12.67
N GLN A 287 -10.62 -4.16 13.29
CA GLN A 287 -9.40 -4.55 12.60
C GLN A 287 -9.16 -6.06 12.72
N THR A 288 -8.83 -6.70 11.60
CA THR A 288 -8.54 -8.13 11.57
C THR A 288 -7.33 -8.39 10.68
N ASN A 289 -6.33 -9.11 11.22
CA ASN A 289 -5.22 -9.64 10.43
C ASN A 289 -5.19 -11.18 10.56
N LYS A 290 -5.19 -11.88 9.44
CA LYS A 290 -5.12 -13.34 9.39
C LYS A 290 -3.94 -13.78 8.55
N ASN A 291 -3.12 -14.67 9.07
CA ASN A 291 -1.92 -15.12 8.40
C ASN A 291 -1.88 -16.65 8.30
N LEU A 292 -1.65 -17.14 7.11
CA LEU A 292 -1.46 -18.53 6.78
C LEU A 292 0.04 -18.78 6.51
N VAL A 293 0.69 -19.51 7.41
CA VAL A 293 2.12 -19.84 7.31
C VAL A 293 2.26 -21.26 6.78
N LEU A 294 2.83 -21.39 5.58
CA LEU A 294 2.91 -22.65 4.85
C LEU A 294 4.24 -23.38 5.05
N SER A 295 5.25 -22.72 5.63
CA SER A 295 6.56 -23.31 5.94
C SER A 295 6.98 -22.98 7.37
N ASN A 296 7.93 -23.76 7.91
CA ASN A 296 8.47 -23.52 9.27
C ASN A 296 9.51 -22.38 9.33
N GLU A 297 10.02 -21.93 8.18
CA GLU A 297 11.03 -20.87 8.11
C GLU A 297 10.42 -19.49 7.83
N ALA A 298 9.15 -19.44 7.43
CA ALA A 298 8.45 -18.18 7.21
C ALA A 298 8.09 -17.50 8.54
N VAL A 299 8.26 -16.19 8.58
CA VAL A 299 8.06 -15.37 9.79
C VAL A 299 7.09 -14.24 9.54
N ILE A 300 6.11 -14.07 10.41
CA ILE A 300 5.19 -12.93 10.43
C ILE A 300 5.25 -12.20 11.77
N ASN A 301 5.41 -10.88 11.72
CA ASN A 301 5.27 -10.00 12.85
C ASN A 301 3.97 -9.20 12.71
N THR A 302 3.02 -9.40 13.61
CA THR A 302 1.74 -8.69 13.59
C THR A 302 1.58 -7.84 14.84
N LYS A 303 1.31 -6.56 14.67
CA LYS A 303 1.16 -5.56 15.74
C LYS A 303 -0.11 -4.74 15.53
N PRO A 304 -1.30 -5.22 15.94
CA PRO A 304 -2.47 -4.37 15.99
C PRO A 304 -2.37 -3.37 17.13
N GLU A 305 -2.68 -2.09 16.87
CA GLU A 305 -2.57 -0.99 17.82
C GLU A 305 -3.87 -0.17 17.87
N LEU A 306 -4.37 0.07 19.07
CA LEU A 306 -5.53 0.93 19.32
C LEU A 306 -5.12 2.11 20.20
N GLN A 307 -5.30 3.33 19.68
CA GLN A 307 -5.13 4.57 20.44
C GLN A 307 -6.50 5.25 20.58
N ILE A 308 -7.19 4.93 21.66
CA ILE A 308 -8.57 5.38 21.89
C ILE A 308 -8.58 6.50 22.93
N LEU A 309 -9.01 7.70 22.53
CA LEU A 309 -9.10 8.87 23.38
C LEU A 309 -10.57 9.29 23.63
N ALA A 310 -11.55 8.61 23.04
CA ALA A 310 -13.00 8.80 23.25
C ALA A 310 -13.57 7.71 24.13
N ASP A 311 -14.68 7.98 24.82
CA ASP A 311 -15.25 7.07 25.82
C ASP A 311 -16.38 6.18 25.27
N ASP A 312 -17.22 6.70 24.37
CA ASP A 312 -18.39 5.99 23.83
C ASP A 312 -18.11 5.47 22.42
N VAL A 313 -17.38 4.35 22.35
CA VAL A 313 -16.92 3.75 21.10
C VAL A 313 -16.97 2.22 21.17
N ARG A 314 -16.94 1.60 19.99
CA ARG A 314 -16.79 0.14 19.81
C ARG A 314 -15.58 -0.12 18.95
N CYS A 315 -14.45 -0.45 19.55
CA CYS A 315 -13.23 -0.73 18.82
C CYS A 315 -12.71 -2.10 19.17
N THR A 316 -12.45 -2.91 18.14
CA THR A 316 -11.95 -4.27 18.31
C THR A 316 -10.81 -4.54 17.35
N HIS A 317 -9.85 -5.36 17.78
CA HIS A 317 -8.83 -5.87 16.89
C HIS A 317 -8.60 -7.37 17.15
N GLY A 318 -8.08 -8.06 16.12
CA GLY A 318 -7.69 -9.46 16.25
C GLY A 318 -6.61 -9.81 15.22
N ALA A 319 -5.64 -10.61 15.66
CA ALA A 319 -4.62 -11.16 14.78
C ALA A 319 -4.54 -12.67 14.97
N THR A 320 -4.42 -13.41 13.87
CA THR A 320 -4.23 -14.86 13.89
C THR A 320 -3.06 -15.26 13.01
N ILE A 321 -2.27 -16.20 13.49
CA ILE A 321 -1.21 -16.87 12.74
C ILE A 321 -1.51 -18.36 12.83
N GLY A 322 -1.68 -19.01 11.70
CA GLY A 322 -2.03 -20.42 11.64
C GLY A 322 -1.44 -21.13 10.44
N GLN A 323 -1.61 -22.44 10.44
CA GLN A 323 -1.30 -23.32 9.33
C GLN A 323 -2.60 -23.78 8.67
N LEU A 324 -2.49 -24.54 7.56
CA LEU A 324 -3.63 -25.20 6.96
C LEU A 324 -4.29 -26.15 7.97
N ASP A 325 -5.62 -26.07 8.04
CA ASP A 325 -6.39 -26.91 8.93
C ASP A 325 -6.21 -28.41 8.61
N ALA A 326 -5.75 -29.16 9.58
CA ALA A 326 -5.43 -30.58 9.42
C ALA A 326 -6.68 -31.43 9.11
N GLU A 327 -7.84 -31.07 9.65
CA GLU A 327 -9.10 -31.77 9.41
C GLU A 327 -9.56 -31.54 7.97
N SER A 328 -9.52 -30.29 7.50
CA SER A 328 -9.83 -29.94 6.10
C SER A 328 -8.88 -30.63 5.12
N MET A 329 -7.58 -30.68 5.44
CA MET A 329 -6.58 -31.41 4.66
C MET A 329 -6.90 -32.91 4.57
N PHE A 330 -7.19 -33.52 5.73
CA PHE A 330 -7.57 -34.93 5.81
C PHE A 330 -8.86 -35.24 5.03
N TYR A 331 -9.87 -34.39 5.17
CA TYR A 331 -11.14 -34.54 4.45
C TYR A 331 -10.93 -34.54 2.92
N LEU A 332 -10.18 -33.59 2.39
CA LEU A 332 -9.91 -33.54 0.94
C LEU A 332 -9.13 -34.76 0.47
N GLN A 333 -8.14 -35.20 1.23
CA GLN A 333 -7.36 -36.41 0.90
C GLN A 333 -8.21 -37.68 0.97
N SER A 334 -9.13 -37.81 1.92
CA SER A 334 -10.04 -38.94 2.02
C SER A 334 -11.03 -39.03 0.83
N ARG A 335 -11.23 -37.92 0.13
CA ARG A 335 -11.99 -37.84 -1.14
C ARG A 335 -11.14 -38.07 -2.38
N GLY A 336 -9.88 -38.51 -2.23
CA GLY A 336 -8.99 -38.81 -3.32
C GLY A 336 -8.23 -37.63 -3.92
N ILE A 337 -8.29 -36.45 -3.28
CA ILE A 337 -7.53 -35.28 -3.72
C ILE A 337 -6.09 -35.44 -3.21
N PRO A 338 -5.07 -35.40 -4.09
CA PRO A 338 -3.67 -35.47 -3.69
C PRO A 338 -3.31 -34.37 -2.70
N LYS A 339 -2.39 -34.64 -1.75
CA LYS A 339 -1.97 -33.71 -0.70
C LYS A 339 -1.60 -32.33 -1.24
N ARG A 340 -0.86 -32.27 -2.36
CA ARG A 340 -0.45 -31.03 -3.01
C ARG A 340 -1.65 -30.21 -3.50
N GLU A 341 -2.59 -30.86 -4.15
CA GLU A 341 -3.81 -30.22 -4.66
C GLU A 341 -4.70 -29.73 -3.51
N ALA A 342 -4.86 -30.53 -2.47
CA ALA A 342 -5.60 -30.14 -1.27
C ALA A 342 -4.99 -28.90 -0.60
N ARG A 343 -3.64 -28.85 -0.48
CA ARG A 343 -2.91 -27.66 -0.02
C ARG A 343 -3.21 -26.43 -0.88
N SER A 344 -3.10 -26.56 -2.19
CA SER A 344 -3.37 -25.47 -3.14
C SER A 344 -4.80 -24.97 -3.05
N LEU A 345 -5.79 -25.86 -2.96
CA LEU A 345 -7.21 -25.50 -2.83
C LEU A 345 -7.49 -24.72 -1.55
N LEU A 346 -6.99 -25.17 -0.39
CA LEU A 346 -7.21 -24.48 0.88
C LEU A 346 -6.48 -23.13 0.92
N THR A 347 -5.29 -23.05 0.34
CA THR A 347 -4.55 -21.77 0.23
C THR A 347 -5.28 -20.79 -0.67
N TYR A 348 -5.80 -21.26 -1.81
CA TYR A 348 -6.62 -20.45 -2.71
C TYR A 348 -7.89 -19.95 -2.01
N ALA A 349 -8.62 -20.83 -1.32
CA ALA A 349 -9.83 -20.47 -0.58
C ALA A 349 -9.55 -19.43 0.52
N PHE A 350 -8.36 -19.47 1.14
CA PHE A 350 -7.96 -18.46 2.11
C PHE A 350 -7.76 -17.08 1.45
N ALA A 351 -7.14 -17.02 0.25
CA ALA A 351 -6.95 -15.78 -0.51
C ALA A 351 -8.28 -15.23 -1.07
N GLN A 352 -9.18 -16.12 -1.51
CA GLN A 352 -10.43 -15.80 -2.19
C GLN A 352 -11.33 -14.85 -1.39
N ASP A 353 -11.34 -14.94 -0.05
CA ASP A 353 -12.12 -14.05 0.83
C ASP A 353 -11.81 -12.54 0.60
N ILE A 354 -10.58 -12.19 0.21
CA ILE A 354 -10.23 -10.81 -0.15
C ILE A 354 -10.63 -10.50 -1.61
N ILE A 355 -10.42 -11.46 -2.51
CA ILE A 355 -10.71 -11.28 -3.94
C ILE A 355 -12.21 -11.10 -4.19
N ASP A 356 -13.05 -11.81 -3.46
CA ASP A 356 -14.53 -11.70 -3.55
C ASP A 356 -15.06 -10.32 -3.16
N ARG A 357 -14.25 -9.50 -2.44
CA ARG A 357 -14.61 -8.12 -2.07
C ARG A 357 -14.33 -7.10 -3.16
N ILE A 358 -13.67 -7.50 -4.25
CA ILE A 358 -13.38 -6.64 -5.39
C ILE A 358 -14.65 -6.53 -6.26
N LYS A 359 -15.17 -5.31 -6.38
CA LYS A 359 -16.42 -5.03 -7.10
C LYS A 359 -16.25 -5.02 -8.62
N ILE A 360 -15.03 -4.73 -9.12
CA ILE A 360 -14.71 -4.68 -10.55
C ILE A 360 -14.52 -6.10 -11.06
N GLN A 361 -15.51 -6.64 -11.78
CA GLN A 361 -15.50 -8.04 -12.23
C GLN A 361 -14.29 -8.41 -13.09
N PRO A 362 -13.87 -7.64 -14.12
CA PRO A 362 -12.69 -7.98 -14.91
C PRO A 362 -11.40 -8.04 -14.09
N LEU A 363 -11.25 -7.14 -13.09
CA LEU A 363 -10.12 -7.14 -12.18
C LEU A 363 -10.12 -8.39 -11.29
N ARG A 364 -11.28 -8.73 -10.72
CA ARG A 364 -11.45 -9.93 -9.90
C ARG A 364 -11.07 -11.19 -10.66
N GLU A 365 -11.60 -11.39 -11.87
CA GLU A 365 -11.29 -12.53 -12.73
C GLU A 365 -9.81 -12.60 -13.12
N SER A 366 -9.17 -11.44 -13.33
CA SER A 366 -7.73 -11.39 -13.59
C SER A 366 -6.91 -11.85 -12.40
N LEU A 367 -7.26 -11.39 -11.19
CA LEU A 367 -6.59 -11.78 -9.96
C LEU A 367 -6.83 -13.25 -9.61
N GLU A 368 -8.01 -13.78 -9.84
CA GLU A 368 -8.32 -15.21 -9.68
C GLU A 368 -7.42 -16.07 -10.56
N ARG A 369 -7.22 -15.72 -11.83
CA ARG A 369 -6.28 -16.42 -12.73
C ARG A 369 -4.84 -16.34 -12.20
N MET A 370 -4.37 -15.16 -11.79
CA MET A 370 -3.01 -14.98 -11.24
C MET A 370 -2.79 -15.84 -10.00
N LEU A 371 -3.76 -15.89 -9.08
CA LEU A 371 -3.69 -16.70 -7.87
C LEU A 371 -3.71 -18.20 -8.20
N PHE A 372 -4.57 -18.61 -9.11
CA PHE A 372 -4.65 -20.01 -9.55
C PHE A 372 -3.32 -20.49 -10.15
N GLU A 373 -2.70 -19.69 -11.01
CA GLU A 373 -1.39 -19.98 -11.58
C GLU A 373 -0.30 -20.04 -10.51
N LYS A 374 -0.28 -19.05 -9.59
CA LYS A 374 0.69 -18.99 -8.49
C LYS A 374 0.61 -20.23 -7.59
N PHE A 375 -0.57 -20.62 -7.15
CA PHE A 375 -0.73 -21.76 -6.24
C PHE A 375 -0.63 -23.13 -6.93
N ARG A 376 -0.89 -23.21 -8.24
CA ARG A 376 -0.66 -24.44 -9.03
C ARG A 376 0.83 -24.74 -9.18
N SER A 377 1.67 -23.73 -9.20
CA SER A 377 3.13 -23.84 -9.36
C SER A 377 3.89 -24.06 -8.03
N VAL A 378 3.20 -24.05 -6.88
CA VAL A 378 3.84 -24.29 -5.56
C VAL A 378 4.57 -25.62 -5.56
N LYS A 379 5.90 -25.54 -5.29
CA LYS A 379 6.79 -26.71 -5.21
C LYS A 379 6.34 -27.66 -4.08
N PRO A 380 6.57 -28.97 -4.23
CA PRO A 380 6.20 -29.99 -3.24
C PRO A 380 6.88 -29.80 -1.88
#